data_03db6daf8d3f7fd3d73fc15cfcc0ca2d
#
_entry.id   03db6daf8d3f7fd3d73fc15cfcc0ca2d
#
_cell.length_a   1.000
_cell.length_b   1.000
_cell.length_c   1.000
_cell.angle_alpha   90.00
_cell.angle_beta   90.00
_cell.angle_gamma   90.00
#
_symmetry.space_group_name_H-M   'P 1'
#
loop_
_entity.id
_entity.type
_entity.pdbx_description
1 polymer ?
#
loop_
_entity_poly.entity_id
_entity_poly.type
_entity_poly.pdbx_seq_one_letter_code
_entity_poly.pdbx_strand_id
1 'polypeptide(L)'
;MTDDFFRSRLDSMIDLRHPLAVLATRMPWAQLEATMAPLFAHRNREGVAAEVIDLFGATAQLAGAGVSAAGRPRLPMRRMLGLLYLKHAFNESDESVCERWAENVYFQYFCGEEYFQPQLPCDPTNLGRFRQVLGEAGVEELLATTIAAAANMKLVEPAEFEAVIVDTTVQEKA
;
A
#
# COMPACT_ATOMS: atom_id res chain seq x y z
N MET A 1 -24.31 5.76 -0.29
CA MET A 1 -23.63 7.06 -0.12
C MET A 1 -23.81 7.38 1.35
N THR A 2 -22.83 7.09 2.18
CA THR A 2 -22.85 7.43 3.59
C THR A 2 -22.47 8.90 3.70
N ASP A 3 -23.31 9.69 4.36
CA ASP A 3 -23.08 11.11 4.60
C ASP A 3 -21.81 11.32 5.41
N ASP A 4 -20.69 11.55 4.73
CA ASP A 4 -19.38 11.82 5.35
C ASP A 4 -19.35 13.19 6.08
N PHE A 5 -20.38 14.02 5.90
CA PHE A 5 -20.52 15.33 6.53
C PHE A 5 -20.61 15.29 8.06
N PHE A 6 -20.98 14.17 8.65
CA PHE A 6 -21.13 14.01 10.11
C PHE A 6 -20.07 13.11 10.73
N ARG A 7 -19.09 12.64 9.96
CA ARG A 7 -18.01 11.79 10.48
C ARG A 7 -16.82 12.65 10.87
N SER A 8 -16.32 12.42 12.07
CA SER A 8 -15.08 13.06 12.52
C SER A 8 -13.90 12.55 11.70
N ARG A 9 -13.04 13.45 11.24
CA ARG A 9 -11.80 13.09 10.56
C ARG A 9 -10.82 12.47 11.54
N LEU A 10 -10.01 11.52 11.07
CA LEU A 10 -9.01 10.85 11.90
C LEU A 10 -7.97 11.83 12.47
N ASP A 11 -7.58 12.85 11.72
CA ASP A 11 -6.64 13.88 12.19
C ASP A 11 -7.16 14.68 13.39
N SER A 12 -8.47 14.82 13.54
CA SER A 12 -9.11 15.45 14.70
C SER A 12 -9.31 14.50 15.89
N MET A 13 -9.16 13.19 15.68
CA MET A 13 -9.41 12.15 16.69
C MET A 13 -8.12 11.63 17.35
N ILE A 14 -6.95 11.91 16.77
CA ILE A 14 -5.66 11.37 17.18
C ILE A 14 -4.72 12.45 17.70
N ASP A 15 -3.75 12.04 18.51
CA ASP A 15 -2.60 12.90 18.84
C ASP A 15 -1.59 12.87 17.68
N LEU A 16 -1.43 13.98 16.99
CA LEU A 16 -0.49 14.13 15.88
C LEU A 16 0.99 14.04 16.30
N ARG A 17 1.29 14.03 17.61
CA ARG A 17 2.63 13.77 18.16
C ARG A 17 2.94 12.28 18.27
N HIS A 18 1.94 11.42 18.12
CA HIS A 18 2.16 9.99 18.16
C HIS A 18 3.15 9.55 17.07
N PRO A 19 4.12 8.65 17.36
CA PRO A 19 5.18 8.27 16.41
C PRO A 19 4.66 7.87 15.03
N LEU A 20 3.59 7.06 14.96
CA LEU A 20 2.98 6.68 13.68
C LEU A 20 2.35 7.87 12.94
N ALA A 21 1.76 8.83 13.65
CA ALA A 21 1.18 10.02 13.00
C ALA A 21 2.29 10.92 12.44
N VAL A 22 3.38 11.11 13.18
CA VAL A 22 4.56 11.84 12.71
C VAL A 22 5.17 11.13 11.49
N LEU A 23 5.36 9.83 11.55
CA LEU A 23 5.90 9.05 10.43
C LEU A 23 4.98 9.13 9.22
N ALA A 24 3.65 9.02 9.40
CA ALA A 24 2.67 9.14 8.33
C ALA A 24 2.79 10.45 7.53
N THR A 25 3.13 11.56 8.21
CA THR A 25 3.28 12.87 7.57
C THR A 25 4.65 13.08 6.94
N ARG A 26 5.67 12.33 7.36
CA ARG A 26 7.05 12.46 6.88
C ARG A 26 7.42 11.50 5.77
N MET A 27 6.70 10.38 5.66
CA MET A 27 6.89 9.43 4.58
C MET A 27 6.58 10.06 3.22
N PRO A 28 7.45 9.91 2.23
CA PRO A 28 7.23 10.44 0.88
C PRO A 28 6.29 9.52 0.08
N TRP A 29 5.04 9.41 0.52
CA TRP A 29 4.05 8.49 -0.05
C TRP A 29 3.89 8.62 -1.55
N ALA A 30 3.86 9.86 -2.08
CA ALA A 30 3.72 10.09 -3.52
C ALA A 30 4.90 9.52 -4.31
N GLN A 31 6.11 9.60 -3.77
CA GLN A 31 7.30 9.01 -4.40
C GLN A 31 7.23 7.48 -4.37
N LEU A 32 6.90 6.89 -3.21
CA LEU A 32 6.74 5.45 -3.08
C LEU A 32 5.67 4.91 -4.04
N GLU A 33 4.52 5.57 -4.09
CA GLU A 33 3.45 5.18 -5.01
C GLU A 33 3.88 5.27 -6.47
N ALA A 34 4.58 6.33 -6.85
CA ALA A 34 5.09 6.50 -8.22
C ALA A 34 6.13 5.43 -8.59
N THR A 35 7.04 5.10 -7.67
CA THR A 35 8.06 4.06 -7.90
C THR A 35 7.45 2.67 -8.00
N MET A 36 6.42 2.38 -7.19
CA MET A 36 5.79 1.05 -7.14
C MET A 36 4.69 0.87 -8.19
N ALA A 37 4.06 1.95 -8.66
CA ALA A 37 2.93 1.87 -9.59
C ALA A 37 3.21 1.03 -10.85
N PRO A 38 4.40 1.08 -11.48
CA PRO A 38 4.71 0.26 -12.66
C PRO A 38 4.64 -1.25 -12.39
N LEU A 39 4.99 -1.70 -11.17
CA LEU A 39 4.95 -3.12 -10.79
C LEU A 39 3.52 -3.66 -10.79
N PHE A 40 2.57 -2.79 -10.51
CA PHE A 40 1.15 -3.09 -10.43
C PHE A 40 0.37 -2.63 -11.67
N ALA A 41 1.05 -2.07 -12.68
CA ALA A 41 0.39 -1.75 -13.94
C ALA A 41 -0.23 -3.03 -14.51
N HIS A 42 -1.52 -2.98 -14.91
CA HIS A 42 -2.08 -4.07 -15.67
C HIS A 42 -1.23 -4.22 -16.93
N ARG A 43 -0.63 -5.37 -17.13
CA ARG A 43 -0.38 -5.83 -18.49
C ARG A 43 -1.77 -5.86 -19.12
N ASN A 44 -2.07 -4.86 -19.94
CA ASN A 44 -3.17 -5.00 -20.86
C ASN A 44 -2.93 -6.35 -21.53
N ARG A 45 -3.83 -7.31 -21.34
CA ARG A 45 -3.97 -8.32 -22.36
C ARG A 45 -4.21 -7.45 -23.59
N GLU A 46 -3.24 -7.39 -24.47
CA GLU A 46 -3.47 -6.95 -25.84
C GLU A 46 -4.55 -7.89 -26.34
N GLY A 47 -5.79 -7.52 -26.10
CA GLY A 47 -6.90 -8.06 -26.82
C GLY A 47 -6.57 -7.67 -28.24
N VAL A 48 -6.22 -8.66 -29.06
CA VAL A 48 -6.27 -8.56 -30.50
C VAL A 48 -7.48 -7.69 -30.77
N ALA A 49 -7.23 -6.50 -31.34
CA ALA A 49 -8.30 -5.64 -31.81
C ALA A 49 -9.13 -6.53 -32.76
N ALA A 50 -10.30 -6.95 -32.29
CA ALA A 50 -11.23 -7.61 -33.17
C ALA A 50 -11.55 -6.54 -34.19
N GLU A 51 -11.07 -6.69 -35.42
CA GLU A 51 -11.56 -5.93 -36.56
C GLU A 51 -13.03 -6.25 -36.67
N VAL A 52 -13.84 -5.41 -36.07
CA VAL A 52 -15.28 -5.41 -36.34
C VAL A 52 -15.41 -4.77 -37.72
N ILE A 53 -15.41 -5.62 -38.71
CA ILE A 53 -15.79 -5.22 -40.07
C ILE A 53 -17.28 -4.87 -39.96
N ASP A 54 -17.57 -3.58 -39.96
CA ASP A 54 -18.95 -3.11 -40.10
C ASP A 54 -19.48 -3.58 -41.44
N LEU A 55 -20.75 -4.01 -41.45
CA LEU A 55 -21.44 -4.51 -42.64
C LEU A 55 -21.43 -3.51 -43.81
N PHE A 56 -21.02 -2.28 -43.59
CA PHE A 56 -20.95 -1.18 -44.56
C PHE A 56 -19.52 -0.77 -44.95
N GLY A 57 -18.49 -1.54 -44.55
CA GLY A 57 -17.11 -1.36 -45.03
C GLY A 57 -16.36 -0.16 -44.49
N ALA A 58 -16.87 0.49 -43.45
CA ALA A 58 -16.16 1.53 -42.74
C ALA A 58 -15.41 0.93 -41.55
N THR A 59 -14.07 0.98 -41.57
CA THR A 59 -13.23 0.63 -40.40
C THR A 59 -13.38 1.73 -39.35
N ALA A 60 -14.36 1.59 -38.48
CA ALA A 60 -14.42 2.38 -37.25
C ALA A 60 -13.37 1.81 -36.28
N GLN A 61 -12.26 2.49 -36.13
CA GLN A 61 -11.37 2.26 -34.99
C GLN A 61 -12.12 2.68 -33.74
N LEU A 62 -12.81 1.75 -33.13
CA LEU A 62 -13.32 1.89 -31.76
C LEU A 62 -12.09 1.83 -30.82
N ALA A 63 -11.42 2.97 -30.65
CA ALA A 63 -10.49 3.18 -29.59
C ALA A 63 -11.26 3.01 -28.26
N GLY A 64 -11.05 1.88 -27.57
CA GLY A 64 -11.58 1.64 -26.24
C GLY A 64 -12.55 0.49 -26.05
N ALA A 65 -12.93 -0.26 -27.08
CA ALA A 65 -13.75 -1.46 -26.94
C ALA A 65 -12.88 -2.63 -26.45
N GLY A 66 -12.66 -2.75 -25.14
CA GLY A 66 -11.95 -3.91 -24.64
C GLY A 66 -11.37 -3.79 -23.23
N VAL A 67 -11.27 -2.61 -22.67
CA VAL A 67 -10.93 -2.48 -21.27
C VAL A 67 -12.23 -2.41 -20.49
N SER A 68 -12.75 -3.57 -20.10
CA SER A 68 -13.81 -3.62 -19.11
C SER A 68 -13.29 -2.95 -17.84
N ALA A 69 -13.80 -1.76 -17.53
CA ALA A 69 -13.65 -1.14 -16.21
C ALA A 69 -14.44 -1.92 -15.14
N ALA A 70 -15.08 -3.03 -15.52
CA ALA A 70 -15.80 -3.95 -14.66
C ALA A 70 -14.77 -4.81 -13.91
N GLY A 71 -14.33 -4.33 -12.77
CA GLY A 71 -13.50 -5.05 -11.83
C GLY A 71 -13.61 -4.39 -10.46
N ARG A 72 -13.33 -5.15 -9.40
CA ARG A 72 -13.23 -4.56 -8.05
C ARG A 72 -12.17 -3.44 -8.09
N PRO A 73 -12.49 -2.22 -7.60
CA PRO A 73 -11.51 -1.14 -7.53
C PRO A 73 -10.23 -1.61 -6.86
N ARG A 74 -9.10 -1.16 -7.37
CA ARG A 74 -7.81 -1.48 -6.75
C ARG A 74 -7.77 -0.86 -5.36
N LEU A 75 -7.19 -1.59 -4.45
CA LEU A 75 -6.88 -1.05 -3.13
C LEU A 75 -5.86 0.08 -3.27
N PRO A 76 -6.01 1.19 -2.52
CA PRO A 76 -5.05 2.28 -2.54
C PRO A 76 -3.63 1.77 -2.26
N MET A 77 -2.66 2.22 -3.04
CA MET A 77 -1.27 1.79 -2.91
C MET A 77 -0.73 2.13 -1.51
N ARG A 78 -0.98 3.33 -1.03
CA ARG A 78 -0.59 3.76 0.33
C ARG A 78 -1.12 2.82 1.41
N ARG A 79 -2.37 2.36 1.29
CA ARG A 79 -2.95 1.41 2.24
C ARG A 79 -2.17 0.09 2.25
N MET A 80 -1.86 -0.45 1.08
CA MET A 80 -1.14 -1.72 0.97
C MET A 80 0.30 -1.63 1.46
N LEU A 81 1.01 -0.56 1.09
CA LEU A 81 2.37 -0.29 1.58
C LEU A 81 2.37 -0.03 3.09
N GLY A 82 1.39 0.73 3.59
CA GLY A 82 1.22 0.98 5.01
C GLY A 82 0.97 -0.29 5.82
N LEU A 83 0.09 -1.16 5.36
CA LEU A 83 -0.16 -2.47 5.99
C LEU A 83 1.10 -3.34 6.01
N LEU A 84 1.84 -3.38 4.90
CA LEU A 84 3.08 -4.15 4.82
C LEU A 84 4.13 -3.62 5.81
N TYR A 85 4.28 -2.30 5.90
CA TYR A 85 5.14 -1.68 6.89
C TYR A 85 4.72 -2.02 8.31
N LEU A 86 3.45 -1.82 8.67
CA LEU A 86 2.92 -2.07 10.01
C LEU A 86 3.07 -3.54 10.41
N LYS A 87 2.83 -4.47 9.48
CA LYS A 87 3.05 -5.89 9.71
C LYS A 87 4.47 -6.18 10.19
N HIS A 88 5.48 -5.62 9.52
CA HIS A 88 6.88 -5.85 9.89
C HIS A 88 7.29 -5.06 11.14
N ALA A 89 6.85 -3.81 11.26
CA ALA A 89 7.19 -2.97 12.40
C ALA A 89 6.63 -3.50 13.74
N PHE A 90 5.49 -4.19 13.70
CA PHE A 90 4.83 -4.74 14.89
C PHE A 90 4.88 -6.28 14.96
N ASN A 91 5.61 -6.91 14.03
CA ASN A 91 5.74 -8.38 13.94
C ASN A 91 4.39 -9.11 13.91
N GLU A 92 3.48 -8.62 13.09
CA GLU A 92 2.12 -9.15 12.94
C GLU A 92 2.01 -10.16 11.80
N SER A 93 1.00 -11.04 11.86
CA SER A 93 0.59 -11.84 10.69
C SER A 93 -0.20 -11.00 9.68
N ASP A 94 -0.48 -11.54 8.49
CA ASP A 94 -1.30 -10.85 7.48
C ASP A 94 -2.74 -10.66 8.01
N GLU A 95 -3.26 -11.61 8.78
CA GLU A 95 -4.57 -11.57 9.41
C GLU A 95 -4.60 -10.55 10.55
N SER A 96 -3.65 -10.67 11.48
CA SER A 96 -3.56 -9.85 12.69
C SER A 96 -3.40 -8.36 12.35
N VAL A 97 -2.56 -8.00 11.37
CA VAL A 97 -2.41 -6.60 10.97
C VAL A 97 -3.70 -6.03 10.37
N CYS A 98 -4.47 -6.84 9.63
CA CYS A 98 -5.76 -6.40 9.08
C CYS A 98 -6.81 -6.19 10.18
N GLU A 99 -6.90 -7.11 11.15
CA GLU A 99 -7.79 -7.00 12.29
C GLU A 99 -7.43 -5.77 13.15
N ARG A 100 -6.16 -5.64 13.49
CA ARG A 100 -5.67 -4.51 14.28
C ARG A 100 -5.85 -3.18 13.57
N TRP A 101 -5.73 -3.14 12.23
CA TRP A 101 -6.00 -1.94 11.45
C TRP A 101 -7.46 -1.50 11.59
N ALA A 102 -8.43 -2.43 11.59
CA ALA A 102 -9.85 -2.11 11.72
C ALA A 102 -10.20 -1.49 13.08
N GLU A 103 -9.39 -1.74 14.10
CA GLU A 103 -9.61 -1.26 15.46
C GLU A 103 -8.74 -0.04 15.83
N ASN A 104 -7.65 0.21 15.07
CA ASN A 104 -6.63 1.18 15.44
C ASN A 104 -6.65 2.42 14.55
N VAL A 105 -7.05 3.55 15.09
CA VAL A 105 -7.12 4.85 14.39
C VAL A 105 -5.77 5.32 13.87
N TYR A 106 -4.66 5.03 14.56
CA TYR A 106 -3.32 5.39 14.12
C TYR A 106 -2.85 4.55 12.94
N PHE A 107 -3.21 3.26 12.90
CA PHE A 107 -2.93 2.39 11.76
C PHE A 107 -3.66 2.87 10.52
N GLN A 108 -4.94 3.24 10.67
CA GLN A 108 -5.74 3.79 9.58
C GLN A 108 -5.18 5.12 9.08
N TYR A 109 -4.84 6.03 9.98
CA TYR A 109 -4.24 7.32 9.63
C TYR A 109 -2.91 7.13 8.89
N PHE A 110 -2.05 6.23 9.36
CA PHE A 110 -0.80 5.89 8.70
C PHE A 110 -1.02 5.37 7.27
N CYS A 111 -2.01 4.51 7.10
CA CYS A 111 -2.42 3.96 5.80
C CYS A 111 -3.15 4.96 4.89
N GLY A 112 -3.40 6.19 5.36
CA GLY A 112 -3.97 7.26 4.55
C GLY A 112 -5.48 7.35 4.57
N GLU A 113 -6.15 6.73 5.53
CA GLU A 113 -7.58 6.93 5.71
C GLU A 113 -7.86 8.34 6.26
N GLU A 114 -8.92 8.92 5.77
CA GLU A 114 -9.41 10.22 6.23
C GLU A 114 -10.43 10.09 7.35
N TYR A 115 -11.23 9.02 7.27
CA TYR A 115 -12.30 8.71 8.22
C TYR A 115 -12.14 7.28 8.73
N PHE A 116 -12.55 7.06 9.97
CA PHE A 116 -12.49 5.73 10.57
C PHE A 116 -13.30 4.69 9.78
N GLN A 117 -12.68 3.56 9.54
CA GLN A 117 -13.23 2.42 8.82
C GLN A 117 -13.34 1.23 9.77
N PRO A 118 -14.55 0.79 10.17
CA PRO A 118 -14.72 -0.34 11.10
C PRO A 118 -14.56 -1.71 10.44
N GLN A 119 -14.33 -1.77 9.13
CA GLN A 119 -14.19 -3.00 8.37
C GLN A 119 -12.72 -3.28 8.09
N LEU A 120 -12.40 -4.55 7.81
CA LEU A 120 -11.05 -4.94 7.40
C LEU A 120 -10.60 -4.15 6.15
N PRO A 121 -9.32 -3.74 6.08
CA PRO A 121 -8.79 -2.95 4.96
C PRO A 121 -8.81 -3.73 3.65
N CYS A 122 -8.66 -5.05 3.74
CA CYS A 122 -8.67 -5.98 2.63
C CYS A 122 -8.80 -7.43 3.16
N ASP A 123 -8.97 -8.38 2.25
CA ASP A 123 -8.74 -9.79 2.56
C ASP A 123 -7.24 -10.00 2.83
N PRO A 124 -6.84 -10.68 3.92
CA PRO A 124 -5.42 -10.91 4.26
C PRO A 124 -4.61 -11.54 3.12
N THR A 125 -5.23 -12.40 2.29
CA THR A 125 -4.57 -13.01 1.12
C THR A 125 -4.12 -11.97 0.08
N ASN A 126 -4.77 -10.79 0.05
CA ASN A 126 -4.36 -9.70 -0.84
C ASN A 126 -3.01 -9.11 -0.43
N LEU A 127 -2.70 -9.09 0.88
CA LEU A 127 -1.40 -8.62 1.36
C LEU A 127 -0.27 -9.56 0.93
N GLY A 128 -0.50 -10.88 1.01
CA GLY A 128 0.42 -11.88 0.47
C GLY A 128 0.66 -11.73 -1.04
N ARG A 129 -0.42 -11.56 -1.83
CA ARG A 129 -0.33 -11.32 -3.28
C ARG A 129 0.39 -10.01 -3.60
N PHE A 130 0.11 -8.96 -2.84
CA PHE A 130 0.77 -7.67 -2.99
C PHE A 130 2.28 -7.79 -2.78
N ARG A 131 2.71 -8.48 -1.71
CA ARG A 131 4.11 -8.75 -1.42
C ARG A 131 4.80 -9.55 -2.52
N GLN A 132 4.11 -10.55 -3.10
CA GLN A 132 4.65 -11.31 -4.23
C GLN A 132 4.89 -10.46 -5.47
N VAL A 133 3.98 -9.53 -5.78
CA VAL A 133 4.14 -8.60 -6.92
C VAL A 133 5.22 -7.57 -6.65
N LEU A 134 5.29 -7.07 -5.41
CA LEU A 134 6.28 -6.09 -4.99
C LEU A 134 7.70 -6.66 -5.11
N GLY A 135 7.87 -7.94 -4.76
CA GLY A 135 9.16 -8.62 -4.78
C GLY A 135 10.13 -8.10 -3.73
N GLU A 136 11.34 -8.66 -3.73
CA GLU A 136 12.40 -8.29 -2.80
C GLU A 136 12.83 -6.82 -2.99
N ALA A 137 13.06 -6.43 -4.23
CA ALA A 137 13.48 -5.06 -4.58
C ALA A 137 12.48 -3.98 -4.10
N GLY A 138 11.18 -4.27 -4.19
CA GLY A 138 10.17 -3.32 -3.71
C GLY A 138 10.10 -3.24 -2.20
N VAL A 139 10.35 -4.33 -1.48
CA VAL A 139 10.45 -4.34 -0.01
C VAL A 139 11.69 -3.58 0.45
N GLU A 140 12.82 -3.78 -0.22
CA GLU A 140 14.06 -3.04 0.03
C GLU A 140 13.89 -1.53 -0.17
N GLU A 141 13.22 -1.12 -1.26
CA GLU A 141 12.93 0.29 -1.53
C GLU A 141 12.03 0.91 -0.45
N LEU A 142 11.00 0.18 -0.01
CA LEU A 142 10.14 0.63 1.08
C LEU A 142 10.95 0.82 2.37
N LEU A 143 11.82 -0.12 2.69
CA LEU A 143 12.67 -0.05 3.87
C LEU A 143 13.67 1.11 3.77
N ALA A 144 14.39 1.24 2.67
CA ALA A 144 15.34 2.31 2.42
C ALA A 144 14.69 3.70 2.54
N THR A 145 13.49 3.86 1.97
CA THR A 145 12.73 5.11 2.05
C THR A 145 12.31 5.41 3.49
N THR A 146 11.91 4.40 4.25
CA THR A 146 11.55 4.58 5.67
C THR A 146 12.74 4.99 6.51
N ILE A 147 13.89 4.37 6.29
CA ILE A 147 15.15 4.71 6.96
C ILE A 147 15.54 6.15 6.61
N ALA A 148 15.47 6.54 5.33
CA ALA A 148 15.77 7.91 4.90
C ALA A 148 14.82 8.93 5.56
N ALA A 149 13.52 8.61 5.68
CA ALA A 149 12.55 9.46 6.38
C ALA A 149 12.90 9.60 7.87
N ALA A 150 13.28 8.51 8.54
CA ALA A 150 13.69 8.53 9.96
C ALA A 150 14.98 9.33 10.17
N ALA A 151 15.97 9.19 9.30
CA ALA A 151 17.21 9.96 9.32
C ALA A 151 16.96 11.47 9.14
N ASN A 152 16.09 11.83 8.19
CA ASN A 152 15.70 13.22 7.94
C ASN A 152 14.94 13.84 9.13
N MET A 153 14.30 13.03 9.96
CA MET A 153 13.65 13.48 11.20
C MET A 153 14.65 13.63 12.35
N LYS A 154 15.92 13.30 12.16
CA LYS A 154 16.95 13.24 13.22
C LYS A 154 16.54 12.35 14.41
N LEU A 155 15.74 11.33 14.15
CA LEU A 155 15.34 10.34 15.15
C LEU A 155 16.37 9.24 15.32
N VAL A 156 17.26 9.09 14.33
CA VAL A 156 18.33 8.09 14.29
C VAL A 156 19.58 8.78 13.80
N GLU A 157 20.68 8.61 14.52
CA GLU A 157 21.98 9.12 14.08
C GLU A 157 22.61 8.14 13.06
N PRO A 158 23.36 8.64 12.06
CA PRO A 158 24.02 7.76 11.07
C PRO A 158 24.89 6.67 11.71
N ALA A 159 25.49 6.94 12.85
CA ALA A 159 26.31 5.99 13.59
C ALA A 159 25.51 4.79 14.15
N GLU A 160 24.19 4.94 14.38
CA GLU A 160 23.34 3.87 14.88
C GLU A 160 23.03 2.81 13.80
N PHE A 161 23.24 3.15 12.52
CA PHE A 161 23.10 2.20 11.41
C PHE A 161 24.34 1.30 11.22
N GLU A 162 25.48 1.63 11.84
CA GLU A 162 26.72 0.83 11.75
C GLU A 162 26.64 -0.46 12.59
N ALA A 163 25.68 -0.54 13.52
CA ALA A 163 25.48 -1.68 14.40
C ALA A 163 24.12 -2.34 14.17
N VAL A 164 23.88 -2.92 13.00
CA VAL A 164 22.71 -3.78 12.76
C VAL A 164 23.03 -5.17 13.26
N ILE A 165 22.42 -5.57 14.37
CA ILE A 165 22.46 -6.97 14.83
C ILE A 165 21.49 -7.75 13.95
N VAL A 166 22.03 -8.50 12.99
CA VAL A 166 21.27 -9.47 12.21
C VAL A 166 21.22 -10.77 13.01
N ASP A 167 20.14 -10.98 13.75
CA ASP A 167 19.87 -12.28 14.38
C ASP A 167 19.29 -13.22 13.31
N THR A 168 20.17 -13.98 12.65
CA THR A 168 19.78 -15.07 11.76
C THR A 168 19.54 -16.30 12.60
N THR A 169 18.31 -16.48 13.07
CA THR A 169 17.87 -17.76 13.62
C THR A 169 17.74 -18.75 12.48
N VAL A 170 18.79 -19.54 12.23
CA VAL A 170 18.72 -20.69 11.33
C VAL A 170 17.89 -21.76 12.06
N GLN A 171 16.61 -21.88 11.69
CA GLN A 171 15.84 -23.06 12.07
C GLN A 171 16.36 -24.25 11.25
N GLU A 172 17.14 -25.12 11.85
CA GLU A 172 17.40 -26.45 11.31
C GLU A 172 16.07 -27.21 11.25
N LYS A 173 15.72 -27.62 10.06
CA LYS A 173 14.55 -28.46 9.79
C LYS A 173 14.89 -29.86 10.24
N ALA A 174 14.29 -30.31 11.37
CA ALA A 174 14.32 -31.69 11.79
C ALA A 174 13.52 -32.60 10.83
#